data_7f794fff690a51c40e7bed508760258b
#
_entry.id   7f794fff690a51c40e7bed508760258b
#
_cell.length_a   1.000
_cell.length_b   1.000
_cell.length_c   1.000
_cell.angle_alpha   90.00
_cell.angle_beta   90.00
_cell.angle_gamma   90.00
#
_symmetry.space_group_name_H-M   'P 1'
#
loop_
_entity.id
_entity.type
_entity.pdbx_description
1 polymer ?
#
loop_
_entity_poly.entity_id
_entity_poly.type
_entity_poly.pdbx_seq_one_letter_code
_entity_poly.pdbx_strand_id
1 'polypeptide(L)'
;MQSIDDVSLDVLSIVFTGKNEDLFKLRDVFNSNISDKFNIHLMAMQTRAEYMLEVLQKNGDKFEGLKFYCKSKNIDLKDVVAIGDDSNDKNIIKNCGLGIAMINAIPDVKDVAKLISKKDNNNNGAIEILKEVLW
;
A
#
# COMPACT_ATOMS: atom_id res chain seq x y z
N MET A 1 -15.74 1.19 -29.76
CA MET A 1 -15.04 1.56 -28.53
C MET A 1 -16.09 2.22 -27.65
N GLN A 2 -16.44 1.61 -26.51
CA GLN A 2 -17.40 2.24 -25.59
C GLN A 2 -16.74 3.47 -24.97
N SER A 3 -17.48 4.57 -24.87
CA SER A 3 -17.02 5.77 -24.17
C SER A 3 -16.97 5.49 -22.67
N ILE A 4 -16.05 6.14 -21.96
CA ILE A 4 -15.98 6.08 -20.50
C ILE A 4 -17.26 6.63 -19.85
N ASP A 5 -17.99 7.48 -20.58
CA ASP A 5 -19.26 8.07 -20.16
C ASP A 5 -20.43 7.06 -20.15
N ASP A 6 -20.24 5.90 -20.82
CA ASP A 6 -21.24 4.82 -20.85
C ASP A 6 -21.14 3.86 -19.65
N VAL A 7 -20.14 4.06 -18.76
CA VAL A 7 -19.88 3.18 -17.61
C VAL A 7 -20.53 3.75 -16.36
N SER A 8 -21.74 3.32 -16.06
CA SER A 8 -22.43 3.63 -14.79
C SER A 8 -22.01 2.68 -13.67
N LEU A 9 -20.70 2.51 -13.43
CA LEU A 9 -20.18 1.63 -12.40
C LEU A 9 -19.56 2.48 -11.27
N ASP A 10 -19.80 2.05 -10.03
CA ASP A 10 -19.04 2.55 -8.89
C ASP A 10 -17.59 2.06 -9.03
N VAL A 11 -16.71 2.93 -9.50
CA VAL A 11 -15.30 2.62 -9.71
C VAL A 11 -14.57 2.64 -8.37
N LEU A 12 -14.05 1.49 -7.93
CA LEU A 12 -13.26 1.37 -6.71
C LEU A 12 -11.81 1.79 -6.91
N SER A 13 -11.20 1.38 -8.02
CA SER A 13 -9.84 1.77 -8.39
C SER A 13 -9.68 1.83 -9.91
N ILE A 14 -8.71 2.62 -10.35
CA ILE A 14 -8.26 2.66 -11.75
C ILE A 14 -6.79 2.26 -11.75
N VAL A 15 -6.45 1.26 -12.59
CA VAL A 15 -5.08 0.77 -12.73
C VAL A 15 -4.56 1.14 -14.13
N PHE A 16 -3.40 1.80 -14.16
CA PHE A 16 -2.69 2.12 -15.38
C PHE A 16 -1.48 1.19 -15.51
N THR A 17 -1.31 0.63 -16.69
CA THR A 17 -0.15 -0.16 -17.08
C THR A 17 0.45 0.42 -18.35
N GLY A 18 1.76 0.37 -18.49
CA GLY A 18 2.43 0.97 -19.65
C GLY A 18 3.94 1.06 -19.43
N LYS A 19 4.60 1.89 -20.22
CA LYS A 19 6.02 2.16 -20.04
C LYS A 19 6.27 2.87 -18.71
N ASN A 20 7.30 2.44 -17.99
CA ASN A 20 7.63 3.00 -16.67
C ASN A 20 7.77 4.52 -16.68
N GLU A 21 8.43 5.09 -17.72
CA GLU A 21 8.60 6.54 -17.85
C GLU A 21 7.26 7.29 -17.92
N ASP A 22 6.27 6.73 -18.60
CA ASP A 22 4.95 7.33 -18.74
C ASP A 22 4.18 7.24 -17.43
N LEU A 23 4.30 6.10 -16.73
CA LEU A 23 3.66 5.91 -15.41
C LEU A 23 4.26 6.85 -14.35
N PHE A 24 5.58 7.09 -14.38
CA PHE A 24 6.22 8.03 -13.46
C PHE A 24 5.73 9.46 -13.70
N LYS A 25 5.66 9.89 -14.96
CA LYS A 25 5.11 11.21 -15.32
C LYS A 25 3.64 11.34 -14.90
N LEU A 26 2.84 10.31 -15.16
CA LEU A 26 1.42 10.29 -14.81
C LEU A 26 1.22 10.35 -13.29
N ARG A 27 2.02 9.60 -12.52
CA ARG A 27 2.03 9.69 -11.05
C ARG A 27 2.29 11.12 -10.57
N ASP A 28 3.27 11.79 -11.15
CA ASP A 28 3.66 13.15 -10.72
C ASP A 28 2.55 14.16 -11.05
N VAL A 29 1.91 14.01 -12.21
CA VAL A 29 0.74 14.80 -12.59
C VAL A 29 -0.43 14.55 -11.62
N PHE A 30 -0.72 13.30 -11.29
CA PHE A 30 -1.81 12.97 -10.36
C PHE A 30 -1.53 13.46 -8.95
N ASN A 31 -0.29 13.27 -8.46
CA ASN A 31 0.09 13.78 -7.15
C ASN A 31 -0.07 15.30 -7.03
N SER A 32 0.21 16.04 -8.10
CA SER A 32 0.09 17.49 -8.12
C SER A 32 -1.35 18.00 -8.23
N ASN A 33 -2.27 17.21 -8.81
CA ASN A 33 -3.59 17.70 -9.18
C ASN A 33 -4.76 17.06 -8.41
N ILE A 34 -4.64 15.80 -7.99
CA ILE A 34 -5.78 15.04 -7.42
C ILE A 34 -5.45 14.27 -6.12
N SER A 35 -4.25 14.43 -5.56
CA SER A 35 -3.83 13.70 -4.34
C SER A 35 -4.61 14.10 -3.08
N ASP A 36 -5.34 15.18 -3.10
CA ASP A 36 -6.30 15.58 -2.05
C ASP A 36 -7.54 14.67 -2.02
N LYS A 37 -7.96 14.15 -3.18
CA LYS A 37 -9.18 13.34 -3.36
C LYS A 37 -8.92 11.85 -3.52
N PHE A 38 -7.72 11.48 -3.99
CA PHE A 38 -7.37 10.11 -4.32
C PHE A 38 -6.05 9.69 -3.69
N ASN A 39 -5.92 8.40 -3.40
CA ASN A 39 -4.64 7.77 -3.09
C ASN A 39 -4.01 7.28 -4.40
N ILE A 40 -2.72 7.53 -4.57
CA ILE A 40 -1.98 7.25 -5.80
C ILE A 40 -0.80 6.37 -5.43
N HIS A 41 -0.81 5.13 -5.90
CA HIS A 41 0.21 4.14 -5.60
C HIS A 41 0.92 3.70 -6.87
N LEU A 42 2.24 3.89 -6.91
CA LEU A 42 3.09 3.32 -7.95
C LEU A 42 3.79 2.10 -7.36
N MET A 43 3.43 0.92 -7.85
CA MET A 43 3.88 -0.36 -7.33
C MET A 43 4.68 -1.12 -8.37
N ALA A 44 5.78 -1.76 -7.94
CA ALA A 44 6.57 -2.63 -8.81
C ALA A 44 5.84 -3.97 -9.03
N MET A 45 5.76 -4.41 -10.27
CA MET A 45 5.20 -5.71 -10.62
C MET A 45 6.28 -6.80 -10.49
N GLN A 46 6.04 -7.80 -9.66
CA GLN A 46 7.02 -8.85 -9.34
C GLN A 46 7.48 -9.68 -10.56
N THR A 47 6.71 -9.70 -11.64
CA THR A 47 6.93 -10.66 -12.75
C THR A 47 7.63 -10.08 -13.97
N ARG A 48 7.82 -8.75 -14.10
CA ARG A 48 8.27 -8.13 -15.37
C ARG A 48 9.21 -6.93 -15.25
N ALA A 49 9.72 -6.58 -14.07
CA ALA A 49 10.46 -5.32 -13.85
C ALA A 49 9.69 -4.06 -14.34
N GLU A 50 8.38 -4.14 -14.36
CA GLU A 50 7.45 -3.09 -14.76
C GLU A 50 6.75 -2.53 -13.54
N TYR A 51 6.18 -1.34 -13.67
CA TYR A 51 5.34 -0.74 -12.64
C TYR A 51 3.87 -0.75 -13.07
N MET A 52 2.99 -0.65 -12.09
CA MET A 52 1.60 -0.26 -12.27
C MET A 52 1.29 0.95 -11.41
N LEU A 53 0.45 1.83 -11.91
CA LEU A 53 -0.04 3.00 -11.18
C LEU A 53 -1.51 2.76 -10.84
N GLU A 54 -1.81 2.73 -9.54
CA GLU A 54 -3.17 2.58 -9.05
C GLU A 54 -3.67 3.90 -8.46
N VAL A 55 -4.89 4.26 -8.82
CA VAL A 55 -5.61 5.42 -8.27
C VAL A 55 -6.86 4.91 -7.56
N LEU A 56 -6.93 5.15 -6.25
CA LEU A 56 -8.01 4.72 -5.37
C LEU A 56 -8.73 5.93 -4.79
N GLN A 57 -10.01 5.77 -4.46
CA GLN A 57 -10.67 6.76 -3.61
C GLN A 57 -9.89 6.95 -2.30
N LYS A 58 -9.94 8.17 -1.73
CA LYS A 58 -9.18 8.51 -0.52
C LYS A 58 -9.41 7.55 0.65
N ASN A 59 -10.66 7.10 0.80
CA ASN A 59 -11.05 6.17 1.85
C ASN A 59 -10.91 4.69 1.45
N GLY A 60 -10.34 4.41 0.27
CA GLY A 60 -10.18 3.06 -0.27
C GLY A 60 -8.82 2.41 0.01
N ASP A 61 -7.96 3.03 0.84
CA ASP A 61 -6.65 2.47 1.14
C ASP A 61 -6.73 1.32 2.18
N LYS A 62 -5.66 0.54 2.29
CA LYS A 62 -5.57 -0.59 3.23
C LYS A 62 -5.79 -0.16 4.68
N PHE A 63 -5.35 1.03 5.06
CA PHE A 63 -5.49 1.51 6.43
C PHE A 63 -6.93 1.86 6.76
N GLU A 64 -7.68 2.47 5.84
CA GLU A 64 -9.10 2.74 6.05
C GLU A 64 -9.90 1.43 6.20
N GLY A 65 -9.58 0.41 5.38
CA GLY A 65 -10.15 -0.93 5.54
C GLY A 65 -9.83 -1.55 6.90
N LEU A 66 -8.59 -1.44 7.38
CA LEU A 66 -8.20 -1.90 8.72
C LEU A 66 -8.96 -1.15 9.82
N LYS A 67 -9.07 0.17 9.75
CA LYS A 67 -9.82 0.98 10.71
C LYS A 67 -11.28 0.53 10.80
N PHE A 68 -11.91 0.33 9.65
CA PHE A 68 -13.29 -0.17 9.60
C PHE A 68 -13.41 -1.53 10.28
N TYR A 69 -12.52 -2.47 9.98
CA TYR A 69 -12.49 -3.80 10.58
C TYR A 69 -12.27 -3.73 12.09
N CYS A 70 -11.26 -3.00 12.54
CA CYS A 70 -10.94 -2.84 13.95
C CYS A 70 -12.12 -2.24 14.75
N LYS A 71 -12.75 -1.20 14.18
CA LYS A 71 -13.97 -0.62 14.78
C LYS A 71 -15.10 -1.63 14.87
N SER A 72 -15.32 -2.45 13.84
CA SER A 72 -16.39 -3.46 13.83
C SER A 72 -16.18 -4.59 14.85
N LYS A 73 -14.92 -4.84 15.23
CA LYS A 73 -14.50 -5.88 16.19
C LYS A 73 -14.11 -5.34 17.56
N ASN A 74 -14.23 -4.03 17.78
CA ASN A 74 -13.78 -3.36 19.01
C ASN A 74 -12.30 -3.65 19.33
N ILE A 75 -11.45 -3.65 18.30
CA ILE A 75 -9.98 -3.80 18.41
C ILE A 75 -9.36 -2.41 18.39
N ASP A 76 -8.45 -2.13 19.33
CA ASP A 76 -7.67 -0.89 19.29
C ASP A 76 -6.53 -1.04 18.26
N LEU A 77 -6.32 -0.01 17.44
CA LEU A 77 -5.24 0.00 16.44
C LEU A 77 -3.85 -0.15 17.08
N LYS A 78 -3.68 0.25 18.35
CA LYS A 78 -2.43 0.05 19.09
C LYS A 78 -2.10 -1.41 19.34
N ASP A 79 -3.09 -2.30 19.31
CA ASP A 79 -2.94 -3.74 19.52
C ASP A 79 -2.75 -4.51 18.19
N VAL A 80 -2.64 -3.79 17.07
CA VAL A 80 -2.46 -4.35 15.73
C VAL A 80 -0.99 -4.38 15.36
N VAL A 81 -0.52 -5.53 14.86
CA VAL A 81 0.77 -5.69 14.17
C VAL A 81 0.53 -5.69 12.67
N ALA A 82 1.26 -4.87 11.93
CA ALA A 82 1.20 -4.84 10.47
C ALA A 82 2.58 -5.04 9.86
N ILE A 83 2.64 -5.79 8.77
CA ILE A 83 3.86 -6.04 8.00
C ILE A 83 3.59 -5.66 6.54
N GLY A 84 4.56 -5.02 5.88
CA GLY A 84 4.43 -4.68 4.48
C GLY A 84 5.75 -4.23 3.86
N ASP A 85 5.73 -3.99 2.54
CA ASP A 85 6.92 -3.69 1.77
C ASP A 85 6.73 -2.59 0.71
N ASP A 86 5.50 -2.24 0.33
CA ASP A 86 5.25 -1.30 -0.77
C ASP A 86 4.40 -0.08 -0.33
N SER A 87 4.25 0.85 -1.23
CA SER A 87 3.62 2.17 -1.01
C SER A 87 2.22 2.10 -0.41
N ASN A 88 1.43 1.08 -0.81
CA ASN A 88 0.08 0.84 -0.30
C ASN A 88 0.04 0.32 1.14
N ASP A 89 1.19 -0.09 1.71
CA ASP A 89 1.33 -0.53 3.10
C ASP A 89 1.77 0.61 4.04
N LYS A 90 2.27 1.73 3.49
CA LYS A 90 2.86 2.81 4.27
C LYS A 90 1.94 3.33 5.37
N ASN A 91 0.67 3.59 5.04
CA ASN A 91 -0.28 4.14 6.01
C ASN A 91 -0.62 3.15 7.12
N ILE A 92 -0.76 1.88 6.80
CA ILE A 92 -1.06 0.84 7.80
C ILE A 92 0.13 0.66 8.75
N ILE A 93 1.35 0.59 8.21
CA ILE A 93 2.59 0.45 9.00
C ILE A 93 2.82 1.64 9.92
N LYS A 94 2.56 2.85 9.42
CA LYS A 94 2.74 4.08 10.20
C LYS A 94 1.80 4.17 11.40
N ASN A 95 0.55 3.72 11.26
CA ASN A 95 -0.54 4.06 12.17
C ASN A 95 -1.04 2.91 13.06
N CYS A 96 -0.53 1.69 12.88
CA CYS A 96 -0.85 0.57 13.79
C CYS A 96 0.09 0.53 15.00
N GLY A 97 -0.23 -0.32 15.98
CA GLY A 97 0.53 -0.50 17.23
C GLY A 97 1.98 -0.89 16.97
N LEU A 98 2.22 -1.87 16.09
CA LEU A 98 3.54 -2.28 15.64
C LEU A 98 3.57 -2.41 14.13
N GLY A 99 4.14 -1.42 13.45
CA GLY A 99 4.41 -1.46 12.01
C GLY A 99 5.79 -2.01 11.72
N ILE A 100 5.87 -3.02 10.86
CA ILE A 100 7.09 -3.73 10.49
C ILE A 100 7.28 -3.60 8.98
N ALA A 101 8.42 -3.06 8.54
CA ALA A 101 8.82 -3.09 7.15
C ALA A 101 9.61 -4.37 6.84
N MET A 102 9.37 -4.96 5.69
CA MET A 102 10.26 -6.01 5.18
C MET A 102 11.62 -5.43 4.83
N ILE A 103 12.70 -6.25 4.91
CA ILE A 103 14.06 -5.78 4.55
C ILE A 103 14.14 -5.32 3.08
N ASN A 104 13.33 -5.89 2.19
CA ASN A 104 13.19 -5.50 0.79
C ASN A 104 12.17 -4.37 0.56
N ALA A 105 11.57 -3.82 1.62
CA ALA A 105 10.61 -2.71 1.48
C ALA A 105 11.25 -1.47 0.85
N ILE A 106 10.41 -0.68 0.18
CA ILE A 106 10.82 0.63 -0.35
C ILE A 106 11.22 1.58 0.78
N PRO A 107 12.12 2.56 0.53
CA PRO A 107 12.61 3.47 1.57
C PRO A 107 11.50 4.13 2.38
N ASP A 108 10.48 4.66 1.72
CA ASP A 108 9.35 5.35 2.33
C ASP A 108 8.58 4.51 3.37
N VAL A 109 8.54 3.19 3.20
CA VAL A 109 7.90 2.26 4.14
C VAL A 109 8.82 1.97 5.31
N LYS A 110 10.12 1.82 5.06
CA LYS A 110 11.13 1.66 6.12
C LYS A 110 11.18 2.86 7.04
N ASP A 111 11.08 4.07 6.49
CA ASP A 111 11.15 5.34 7.24
C ASP A 111 10.04 5.51 8.27
N VAL A 112 8.89 4.86 8.06
CA VAL A 112 7.74 4.95 8.97
C VAL A 112 7.56 3.72 9.86
N ALA A 113 8.32 2.66 9.63
CA ALA A 113 8.22 1.41 10.38
C ALA A 113 8.93 1.50 11.74
N LYS A 114 8.38 0.80 12.74
CA LYS A 114 9.01 0.65 14.06
C LYS A 114 10.09 -0.44 14.09
N LEU A 115 9.95 -1.45 13.23
CA LEU A 115 10.91 -2.53 13.07
C LEU A 115 11.12 -2.83 11.58
N ILE A 116 12.28 -3.41 11.27
CA ILE A 116 12.61 -3.93 9.93
C ILE A 116 12.95 -5.40 10.07
N SER A 117 12.36 -6.27 9.23
CA SER A 117 12.67 -7.70 9.24
C SER A 117 14.12 -7.95 8.83
N LYS A 118 14.72 -9.05 9.33
CA LYS A 118 16.09 -9.43 8.97
C LYS A 118 16.19 -10.12 7.61
N LYS A 119 15.08 -10.66 7.13
CA LYS A 119 14.97 -11.38 5.85
C LYS A 119 13.83 -10.81 5.02
N ASP A 120 13.89 -11.03 3.72
CA ASP A 120 12.86 -10.63 2.78
C ASP A 120 11.66 -11.59 2.76
N ASN A 121 10.66 -11.24 1.96
CA ASN A 121 9.44 -12.03 1.79
C ASN A 121 9.69 -13.42 1.17
N ASN A 122 10.73 -13.58 0.35
CA ASN A 122 11.08 -14.86 -0.28
C ASN A 122 11.83 -15.81 0.68
N ASN A 123 12.38 -15.27 1.77
CA ASN A 123 13.19 -15.99 2.76
C ASN A 123 12.50 -16.09 4.13
N ASN A 124 11.19 -16.18 4.16
CA ASN A 124 10.34 -16.30 5.36
C ASN A 124 10.47 -15.14 6.37
N GLY A 125 10.91 -13.96 5.93
CA GLY A 125 11.16 -12.82 6.81
C GLY A 125 9.94 -12.40 7.64
N ALA A 126 8.74 -12.44 7.06
CA ALA A 126 7.51 -12.11 7.79
C ALA A 126 7.22 -13.11 8.92
N ILE A 127 7.42 -14.41 8.68
CA ILE A 127 7.18 -15.45 9.69
C ILE A 127 8.20 -15.33 10.82
N GLU A 128 9.48 -15.09 10.49
CA GLU A 128 10.53 -14.99 11.50
C GLU A 128 10.33 -13.78 12.41
N ILE A 129 10.08 -12.61 11.83
CA ILE A 129 9.86 -11.39 12.64
C ILE A 129 8.60 -11.50 13.50
N LEU A 130 7.53 -12.14 13.01
CA LEU A 130 6.34 -12.38 13.81
C LEU A 130 6.62 -13.30 15.01
N LYS A 131 7.44 -14.33 14.82
CA LYS A 131 7.89 -15.19 15.95
C LYS A 131 8.67 -14.40 16.99
N GLU A 132 9.53 -13.48 16.56
CA GLU A 132 10.33 -12.65 17.48
C GLU A 132 9.47 -11.67 18.30
N VAL A 133 8.35 -11.18 17.76
CA VAL A 133 7.55 -10.13 18.42
C VAL A 133 6.29 -10.63 19.12
N LEU A 134 5.82 -11.86 18.82
CA LEU A 134 4.60 -12.41 19.38
C LEU A 134 4.82 -13.58 20.35
N TRP A 135 6.00 -14.22 20.32
CA TRP A 135 6.39 -15.35 21.18
C TRP A 135 7.75 -15.15 21.82
#